data_2022828b8cdaa8f9fc0d01e4be0188f4
#
_entry.id   2022828b8cdaa8f9fc0d01e4be0188f4
#
_cell.length_a   1.000
_cell.length_b   1.000
_cell.length_c   1.000
_cell.angle_alpha   90.00
_cell.angle_beta   90.00
_cell.angle_gamma   90.00
#
_symmetry.space_group_name_H-M   'P 1'
#
loop_
_entity.id
_entity.type
_entity.pdbx_description
1 polymer ?
#
loop_
_entity_poly.entity_id
_entity_poly.type
_entity_poly.pdbx_seq_one_letter_code
_entity_poly.pdbx_strand_id
1 'polypeptide(L)'
;KQNVTRYFTSKCFMAKGWATNRKQQKRYFDPNTGAMYKGFKKIGSNTYYFYSKSGVMATGWVTNSKKGYKYYFDPSTGVMATGTKTIDGKKYTFGSNGVLDTNPSTTTATSSRTIKNFLANALLPVGKTLYVWGGGHNWSDATRKGISPKWKQWYDSNSSSYNYRYYMDLSEATEQKGLDCSGFVGWSVYQIMQSRSGGPMYTDVSGNLGSLYSGKGMGTVVSQSQLASSNWKLYPGDIGYNSGHTWIVLGQCSDKSVVILHCTPNAGVQISGTPTPSGTYGSQAIKLAETYMSRYPGASKYDYHESSGNYIRNGAYFRWNRSTLSDPNGYLNKTANQILADLF
;
A
#
# COMPACT_ATOMS: atom_id res chain seq x y z
N LYS A 1 -15.56 24.89 -30.72
CA LYS A 1 -14.49 25.93 -30.62
C LYS A 1 -14.19 26.13 -29.12
N GLN A 2 -12.96 25.86 -28.67
CA GLN A 2 -12.57 26.16 -27.30
C GLN A 2 -12.35 27.68 -27.18
N ASN A 3 -13.02 28.32 -26.20
CA ASN A 3 -12.79 29.73 -25.89
C ASN A 3 -11.40 29.90 -25.25
N VAL A 4 -10.48 30.54 -25.97
CA VAL A 4 -9.12 30.82 -25.51
C VAL A 4 -9.04 32.24 -24.97
N THR A 5 -8.73 32.39 -23.68
CA THR A 5 -8.53 33.69 -23.04
C THR A 5 -7.10 34.15 -23.29
N ARG A 6 -6.95 35.40 -23.82
CA ARG A 6 -5.66 36.07 -24.02
C ARG A 6 -5.65 37.38 -23.26
N TYR A 7 -4.47 37.80 -22.81
CA TYR A 7 -4.28 39.08 -22.15
C TYR A 7 -3.27 39.92 -22.96
N PHE A 8 -3.52 41.19 -23.00
CA PHE A 8 -2.60 42.15 -23.59
C PHE A 8 -2.01 43.04 -22.49
N THR A 9 -0.73 43.32 -22.63
CA THR A 9 -0.02 44.28 -21.77
C THR A 9 -0.57 45.73 -22.00
N SER A 10 -0.24 46.67 -21.12
CA SER A 10 -0.58 48.09 -21.30
C SER A 10 -0.02 48.70 -22.60
N LYS A 11 0.96 48.04 -23.22
CA LYS A 11 1.52 48.38 -24.52
C LYS A 11 0.90 47.58 -25.69
N CYS A 12 -0.28 46.96 -25.48
CA CYS A 12 -1.02 46.18 -26.46
C CYS A 12 -0.29 44.91 -26.99
N PHE A 13 0.76 44.47 -26.31
CA PHE A 13 1.41 43.21 -26.67
C PHE A 13 0.73 42.03 -25.97
N MET A 14 0.53 40.94 -26.69
CA MET A 14 -0.02 39.71 -26.15
C MET A 14 0.91 39.15 -25.07
N ALA A 15 0.37 38.84 -23.89
CA ALA A 15 1.13 38.27 -22.79
C ALA A 15 1.61 36.84 -23.15
N LYS A 16 2.88 36.56 -22.92
CA LYS A 16 3.54 35.26 -23.14
C LYS A 16 4.37 34.91 -21.90
N GLY A 17 4.41 33.63 -21.53
CA GLY A 17 5.12 33.21 -20.33
C GLY A 17 4.47 33.74 -19.04
N TRP A 18 5.27 34.03 -18.05
CA TRP A 18 4.81 34.56 -16.78
C TRP A 18 4.35 36.03 -16.89
N ALA A 19 3.20 36.32 -16.31
CA ALA A 19 2.72 37.70 -16.17
C ALA A 19 2.13 37.94 -14.77
N THR A 20 2.40 39.10 -14.20
CA THR A 20 1.91 39.52 -12.87
C THR A 20 1.04 40.78 -13.05
N ASN A 21 -0.14 40.79 -12.48
CA ASN A 21 -1.02 41.95 -12.51
C ASN A 21 -0.73 42.96 -11.35
N ARG A 22 -1.43 44.10 -11.34
CA ARG A 22 -1.27 45.14 -10.28
C ARG A 22 -1.57 44.60 -8.87
N LYS A 23 -2.36 43.52 -8.72
CA LYS A 23 -2.66 42.84 -7.46
C LYS A 23 -1.65 41.76 -7.08
N GLN A 24 -0.49 41.75 -7.71
CA GLN A 24 0.57 40.72 -7.52
C GLN A 24 0.15 39.29 -7.84
N GLN A 25 -0.93 39.12 -8.58
CA GLN A 25 -1.40 37.78 -8.99
C GLN A 25 -0.67 37.33 -10.25
N LYS A 26 -0.01 36.17 -10.18
CA LYS A 26 0.73 35.58 -11.29
C LYS A 26 -0.18 34.69 -12.16
N ARG A 27 0.02 34.74 -13.46
CA ARG A 27 -0.57 33.86 -14.49
C ARG A 27 0.51 33.36 -15.42
N TYR A 28 0.26 32.28 -16.12
CA TYR A 28 1.16 31.80 -17.14
C TYR A 28 0.42 31.68 -18.49
N PHE A 29 1.05 32.15 -19.53
CA PHE A 29 0.51 32.15 -20.90
C PHE A 29 1.41 31.31 -21.78
N ASP A 30 0.81 30.59 -22.72
CA ASP A 30 1.55 29.79 -23.68
C ASP A 30 2.53 30.70 -24.46
N PRO A 31 3.83 30.34 -24.48
CA PRO A 31 4.83 31.21 -25.14
C PRO A 31 4.61 31.39 -26.62
N ASN A 32 3.96 30.46 -27.29
CA ASN A 32 3.71 30.51 -28.73
C ASN A 32 2.36 31.16 -29.05
N THR A 33 1.30 30.72 -28.37
CA THR A 33 -0.08 31.10 -28.74
C THR A 33 -0.66 32.22 -27.86
N GLY A 34 -0.03 32.57 -26.73
CA GLY A 34 -0.55 33.51 -25.74
C GLY A 34 -1.80 33.02 -25.00
N ALA A 35 -2.15 31.75 -25.10
CA ALA A 35 -3.29 31.15 -24.41
C ALA A 35 -3.02 31.06 -22.90
N MET A 36 -3.97 31.52 -22.07
CA MET A 36 -3.86 31.46 -20.61
C MET A 36 -3.97 30.02 -20.10
N TYR A 37 -2.98 29.55 -19.35
CA TYR A 37 -3.02 28.22 -18.73
C TYR A 37 -4.00 28.15 -17.58
N LYS A 38 -4.67 27.00 -17.47
CA LYS A 38 -5.61 26.62 -16.41
C LYS A 38 -5.31 25.18 -15.97
N GLY A 39 -5.51 24.85 -14.69
CA GLY A 39 -5.20 23.53 -14.16
C GLY A 39 -3.71 23.34 -13.85
N PHE A 40 -3.29 22.08 -13.73
CA PHE A 40 -1.89 21.74 -13.49
C PHE A 40 -1.03 21.97 -14.73
N LYS A 41 0.15 22.56 -14.53
CA LYS A 41 1.13 22.78 -15.59
C LYS A 41 2.53 22.59 -15.07
N LYS A 42 3.31 21.75 -15.75
CA LYS A 42 4.76 21.66 -15.53
C LYS A 42 5.46 22.74 -16.35
N ILE A 43 6.30 23.54 -15.68
CA ILE A 43 7.10 24.61 -16.27
C ILE A 43 8.53 24.41 -15.75
N GLY A 44 9.44 24.04 -16.66
CA GLY A 44 10.77 23.54 -16.27
C GLY A 44 10.65 22.25 -15.44
N SER A 45 11.34 22.19 -14.33
CA SER A 45 11.28 21.07 -13.37
C SER A 45 10.09 21.14 -12.41
N ASN A 46 9.40 22.28 -12.31
CA ASN A 46 8.40 22.57 -11.30
C ASN A 46 6.98 22.42 -11.84
N THR A 47 6.05 22.00 -10.96
CA THR A 47 4.62 21.91 -11.27
C THR A 47 3.88 23.03 -10.54
N TYR A 48 2.93 23.66 -11.23
CA TYR A 48 2.08 24.74 -10.74
C TYR A 48 0.62 24.39 -10.97
N TYR A 49 -0.27 25.06 -10.27
CA TYR A 49 -1.72 25.00 -10.52
C TYR A 49 -2.29 26.39 -10.77
N PHE A 50 -3.11 26.52 -11.80
CA PHE A 50 -3.80 27.76 -12.15
C PHE A 50 -5.30 27.55 -12.04
N TYR A 51 -5.96 28.39 -11.24
CA TYR A 51 -7.40 28.26 -11.02
C TYR A 51 -8.21 28.32 -12.32
N SER A 52 -9.13 27.38 -12.50
CA SER A 52 -9.87 27.18 -13.76
C SER A 52 -10.69 28.40 -14.20
N LYS A 53 -11.23 29.16 -13.22
CA LYS A 53 -12.02 30.38 -13.52
C LYS A 53 -11.13 31.59 -13.82
N SER A 54 -10.09 31.84 -13.05
CA SER A 54 -9.31 33.08 -13.08
C SER A 54 -7.95 32.96 -13.77
N GLY A 55 -7.42 31.73 -13.96
CA GLY A 55 -6.05 31.50 -14.41
C GLY A 55 -4.98 31.99 -13.43
N VAL A 56 -5.33 32.41 -12.24
CA VAL A 56 -4.37 32.85 -11.22
C VAL A 56 -3.63 31.63 -10.67
N MET A 57 -2.32 31.77 -10.51
CA MET A 57 -1.47 30.76 -9.89
C MET A 57 -1.88 30.52 -8.43
N ALA A 58 -2.06 29.27 -8.06
CA ALA A 58 -2.36 28.89 -6.70
C ALA A 58 -1.11 28.98 -5.80
N THR A 59 -1.33 29.39 -4.55
CA THR A 59 -0.37 29.33 -3.45
C THR A 59 -1.08 28.85 -2.19
N GLY A 60 -0.35 28.25 -1.25
CA GLY A 60 -0.91 27.67 -0.03
C GLY A 60 -1.72 26.40 -0.30
N TRP A 61 -2.66 26.11 0.59
CA TRP A 61 -3.50 24.92 0.51
C TRP A 61 -4.57 25.00 -0.58
N VAL A 62 -4.68 23.96 -1.40
CA VAL A 62 -5.70 23.83 -2.45
C VAL A 62 -6.38 22.47 -2.32
N THR A 63 -7.72 22.47 -2.25
CA THR A 63 -8.53 21.24 -2.19
C THR A 63 -9.29 21.03 -3.49
N ASN A 64 -9.16 19.86 -4.08
CA ASN A 64 -10.02 19.37 -5.14
C ASN A 64 -11.24 18.68 -4.52
N SER A 65 -12.33 19.41 -4.35
CA SER A 65 -13.55 18.89 -3.68
C SER A 65 -14.19 17.69 -4.39
N LYS A 66 -14.02 17.55 -5.72
CA LYS A 66 -14.58 16.41 -6.47
C LYS A 66 -13.85 15.10 -6.18
N LYS A 67 -12.54 15.17 -5.87
CA LYS A 67 -11.70 13.99 -5.61
C LYS A 67 -11.25 13.88 -4.15
N GLY A 68 -11.57 14.85 -3.31
CA GLY A 68 -11.10 14.92 -1.92
C GLY A 68 -9.60 15.17 -1.76
N TYR A 69 -8.87 15.43 -2.83
CA TYR A 69 -7.43 15.61 -2.80
C TYR A 69 -7.05 16.99 -2.29
N LYS A 70 -6.05 17.05 -1.40
CA LYS A 70 -5.42 18.30 -0.95
C LYS A 70 -4.02 18.42 -1.50
N TYR A 71 -3.65 19.64 -1.90
CA TYR A 71 -2.33 20.01 -2.40
C TYR A 71 -1.82 21.20 -1.62
N TYR A 72 -0.51 21.38 -1.61
CA TYR A 72 0.10 22.60 -1.10
C TYR A 72 1.03 23.18 -2.15
N PHE A 73 0.92 24.46 -2.37
CA PHE A 73 1.77 25.23 -3.27
C PHE A 73 2.55 26.26 -2.45
N ASP A 74 3.87 26.27 -2.60
CA ASP A 74 4.74 27.16 -1.85
C ASP A 74 4.24 28.61 -1.94
N PRO A 75 4.05 29.31 -0.83
CA PRO A 75 3.47 30.67 -0.83
C PRO A 75 4.28 31.69 -1.63
N SER A 76 5.61 31.54 -1.69
CA SER A 76 6.51 32.47 -2.36
C SER A 76 6.70 32.15 -3.84
N THR A 77 6.79 30.87 -4.18
CA THR A 77 7.13 30.42 -5.54
C THR A 77 5.93 29.88 -6.33
N GLY A 78 4.88 29.40 -5.65
CA GLY A 78 3.76 28.68 -6.25
C GLY A 78 4.09 27.25 -6.68
N VAL A 79 5.26 26.73 -6.35
CA VAL A 79 5.68 25.38 -6.72
C VAL A 79 4.90 24.35 -5.89
N MET A 80 4.39 23.32 -6.54
CA MET A 80 3.67 22.22 -5.91
C MET A 80 4.58 21.45 -4.95
N ALA A 81 4.14 21.28 -3.71
CA ALA A 81 4.85 20.47 -2.73
C ALA A 81 4.81 18.98 -3.10
N THR A 82 5.95 18.32 -2.97
CA THR A 82 6.11 16.86 -3.06
C THR A 82 7.06 16.40 -1.96
N GLY A 83 6.94 15.13 -1.54
CA GLY A 83 7.71 14.61 -0.40
C GLY A 83 7.30 15.26 0.92
N THR A 84 8.16 15.18 1.94
CA THR A 84 7.85 15.76 3.26
C THR A 84 8.18 17.25 3.30
N LYS A 85 7.22 18.05 3.79
CA LYS A 85 7.34 19.52 3.99
C LYS A 85 6.89 19.88 5.39
N THR A 86 7.57 20.84 6.00
CA THR A 86 7.11 21.47 7.25
C THR A 86 6.36 22.75 6.89
N ILE A 87 5.09 22.82 7.28
CA ILE A 87 4.19 23.94 7.00
C ILE A 87 3.60 24.36 8.36
N ASP A 88 3.79 25.62 8.74
CA ASP A 88 3.35 26.16 10.02
C ASP A 88 3.79 25.28 11.22
N GLY A 89 5.05 24.83 11.21
CA GLY A 89 5.64 23.99 12.26
C GLY A 89 5.21 22.53 12.23
N LYS A 90 4.27 22.13 11.38
CA LYS A 90 3.74 20.79 11.28
C LYS A 90 4.23 20.07 10.02
N LYS A 91 4.63 18.81 10.15
CA LYS A 91 5.09 18.00 9.02
C LYS A 91 3.91 17.42 8.24
N TYR A 92 3.98 17.55 6.91
CA TYR A 92 3.04 16.98 5.95
C TYR A 92 3.80 16.21 4.88
N THR A 93 3.26 15.10 4.42
CA THR A 93 3.85 14.30 3.33
C THR A 93 2.94 14.37 2.10
N PHE A 94 3.54 14.64 0.94
CA PHE A 94 2.86 14.72 -0.34
C PHE A 94 3.42 13.67 -1.29
N GLY A 95 2.56 12.99 -2.03
CA GLY A 95 2.95 12.08 -3.10
C GLY A 95 3.73 12.79 -4.21
N SER A 96 4.35 12.03 -5.11
CA SER A 96 5.01 12.58 -6.30
C SER A 96 4.05 13.33 -7.23
N ASN A 97 2.76 13.05 -7.11
CA ASN A 97 1.66 13.76 -7.78
C ASN A 97 1.18 15.01 -7.01
N GLY A 98 1.82 15.37 -5.91
CA GLY A 98 1.50 16.51 -5.06
C GLY A 98 0.29 16.33 -4.15
N VAL A 99 -0.37 15.18 -4.14
CA VAL A 99 -1.52 14.94 -3.25
C VAL A 99 -1.03 14.77 -1.82
N LEU A 100 -1.65 15.49 -0.88
CA LEU A 100 -1.40 15.31 0.55
C LEU A 100 -1.78 13.89 0.96
N ASP A 101 -0.85 13.20 1.61
CA ASP A 101 -1.14 11.95 2.29
C ASP A 101 -1.94 12.26 3.56
N THR A 102 -3.25 12.03 3.50
CA THR A 102 -4.18 12.30 4.60
C THR A 102 -4.30 11.13 5.58
N ASN A 103 -3.55 10.05 5.36
CA ASN A 103 -3.46 9.00 6.37
C ASN A 103 -2.52 9.47 7.49
N PRO A 104 -3.04 9.76 8.70
CA PRO A 104 -2.19 10.10 9.85
C PRO A 104 -1.50 8.88 10.46
N SER A 105 -1.23 7.88 9.67
CA SER A 105 -0.34 6.78 10.01
C SER A 105 0.94 7.01 9.23
N THR A 106 1.74 7.92 9.71
CA THR A 106 3.16 7.78 9.88
C THR A 106 3.83 9.13 10.01
N THR A 107 4.15 9.51 11.21
CA THR A 107 5.48 10.03 11.52
C THR A 107 6.49 9.42 10.54
N THR A 108 7.22 10.30 9.81
CA THR A 108 8.48 9.97 9.14
C THR A 108 8.76 8.48 9.08
N ALA A 109 8.32 7.83 8.01
CA ALA A 109 8.90 6.59 7.63
C ALA A 109 10.26 6.90 7.01
N THR A 110 11.32 7.02 7.81
CA THR A 110 12.44 6.15 7.55
C THR A 110 11.78 4.78 7.46
N SER A 111 11.68 4.22 6.29
CA SER A 111 11.25 2.85 6.12
C SER A 111 12.38 1.98 6.67
N SER A 112 12.49 1.96 7.99
CA SER A 112 13.36 1.02 8.65
C SER A 112 12.76 -0.33 8.33
N ARG A 113 13.48 -1.12 7.54
CA ARG A 113 13.11 -2.46 7.14
C ARG A 113 13.16 -3.35 8.39
N THR A 114 12.10 -3.22 9.21
CA THR A 114 11.96 -3.97 10.46
C THR A 114 10.81 -4.96 10.38
N ILE A 115 10.88 -6.04 11.14
CA ILE A 115 9.78 -7.01 11.25
C ILE A 115 8.50 -6.30 11.67
N LYS A 116 8.55 -5.42 12.67
CA LYS A 116 7.37 -4.66 13.12
C LYS A 116 6.73 -3.88 11.98
N ASN A 117 7.52 -3.13 11.21
CA ASN A 117 6.99 -2.32 10.12
C ASN A 117 6.47 -3.18 8.95
N PHE A 118 7.10 -4.33 8.68
CA PHE A 118 6.60 -5.27 7.68
C PHE A 118 5.21 -5.78 8.05
N LEU A 119 5.05 -6.28 9.27
CA LEU A 119 3.77 -6.81 9.74
C LEU A 119 2.70 -5.73 9.88
N ALA A 120 3.05 -4.55 10.38
CA ALA A 120 2.14 -3.41 10.46
C ALA A 120 1.60 -2.97 9.09
N ASN A 121 2.47 -2.93 8.05
CA ASN A 121 2.04 -2.65 6.69
C ASN A 121 1.18 -3.78 6.11
N ALA A 122 1.54 -5.04 6.36
CA ALA A 122 0.77 -6.19 5.89
C ALA A 122 -0.64 -6.26 6.53
N LEU A 123 -0.83 -5.70 7.72
CA LEU A 123 -2.14 -5.59 8.39
C LEU A 123 -3.05 -4.49 7.82
N LEU A 124 -2.52 -3.51 7.09
CA LEU A 124 -3.31 -2.38 6.57
C LEU A 124 -4.51 -2.80 5.71
N PRO A 125 -4.42 -3.84 4.84
CA PRO A 125 -5.53 -4.27 3.99
C PRO A 125 -6.63 -5.06 4.71
N VAL A 126 -6.39 -5.54 5.94
CA VAL A 126 -7.38 -6.34 6.70
C VAL A 126 -8.66 -5.53 6.89
N GLY A 127 -9.79 -6.12 6.54
CA GLY A 127 -11.10 -5.46 6.59
C GLY A 127 -11.27 -4.29 5.60
N LYS A 128 -10.42 -4.22 4.56
CA LYS A 128 -10.43 -3.13 3.57
C LYS A 128 -10.18 -3.59 2.13
N THR A 129 -9.89 -4.86 1.91
CA THR A 129 -9.47 -5.36 0.59
C THR A 129 -10.06 -6.73 0.34
N LEU A 130 -10.79 -6.87 -0.77
CA LEU A 130 -11.33 -8.13 -1.24
C LEU A 130 -10.23 -8.97 -1.88
N TYR A 131 -10.47 -10.29 -1.96
CA TYR A 131 -9.72 -11.13 -2.88
C TYR A 131 -10.21 -10.88 -4.31
N VAL A 132 -9.28 -10.60 -5.21
CA VAL A 132 -9.55 -10.47 -6.64
C VAL A 132 -8.48 -11.24 -7.38
N TRP A 133 -8.89 -12.20 -8.21
CA TRP A 133 -7.94 -13.01 -8.98
C TRP A 133 -7.05 -12.12 -9.87
N GLY A 134 -5.72 -12.28 -9.77
CA GLY A 134 -4.74 -11.42 -10.46
C GLY A 134 -4.53 -10.05 -9.85
N GLY A 135 -5.21 -9.71 -8.74
CA GLY A 135 -5.01 -8.44 -8.04
C GLY A 135 -3.64 -8.34 -7.38
N GLY A 136 -2.96 -7.22 -7.56
CA GLY A 136 -1.58 -7.01 -7.09
C GLY A 136 -0.50 -7.49 -8.07
N HIS A 137 -0.89 -7.93 -9.26
CA HIS A 137 0.04 -8.32 -10.34
C HIS A 137 0.24 -7.21 -11.38
N ASN A 138 -0.61 -6.21 -11.41
CA ASN A 138 -0.43 -5.02 -12.24
C ASN A 138 0.56 -4.06 -11.58
N TRP A 139 1.32 -3.32 -12.40
CA TRP A 139 2.26 -2.32 -11.92
C TRP A 139 1.61 -1.30 -10.95
N SER A 140 0.42 -0.81 -11.27
CA SER A 140 -0.32 0.17 -10.49
C SER A 140 -0.71 -0.32 -9.09
N ASP A 141 -1.02 -1.61 -8.93
CA ASP A 141 -1.34 -2.24 -7.66
C ASP A 141 -0.08 -2.61 -6.89
N ALA A 142 0.80 -3.38 -7.54
CA ALA A 142 1.98 -3.98 -6.94
C ALA A 142 2.99 -2.95 -6.44
N THR A 143 3.05 -1.78 -7.08
CA THR A 143 3.99 -0.69 -6.76
C THR A 143 3.33 0.50 -6.08
N ARG A 144 2.13 0.32 -5.52
CA ARG A 144 1.41 1.34 -4.78
C ARG A 144 1.86 1.39 -3.33
N LYS A 145 2.12 2.59 -2.82
CA LYS A 145 2.31 2.82 -1.37
C LYS A 145 0.96 3.04 -0.70
N GLY A 146 0.70 2.26 0.36
CA GLY A 146 -0.55 2.30 1.12
C GLY A 146 -1.74 1.64 0.39
N ILE A 147 -2.90 1.69 1.04
CA ILE A 147 -4.14 1.08 0.55
C ILE A 147 -4.71 1.86 -0.63
N SER A 148 -5.17 1.14 -1.65
CA SER A 148 -5.93 1.75 -2.74
C SER A 148 -7.31 2.20 -2.26
N PRO A 149 -7.73 3.45 -2.56
CA PRO A 149 -9.11 3.86 -2.38
C PRO A 149 -10.10 2.97 -3.15
N LYS A 150 -9.70 2.42 -4.30
CA LYS A 150 -10.49 1.51 -5.12
C LYS A 150 -10.76 0.19 -4.38
N TRP A 151 -9.74 -0.38 -3.71
CA TRP A 151 -9.92 -1.60 -2.91
C TRP A 151 -10.93 -1.39 -1.78
N LYS A 152 -10.75 -0.31 -1.01
CA LYS A 152 -11.65 0.04 0.09
C LYS A 152 -13.08 0.31 -0.39
N GLN A 153 -13.26 1.01 -1.49
CA GLN A 153 -14.56 1.27 -2.09
C GLN A 153 -15.30 -0.03 -2.43
N TRP A 154 -14.61 -0.97 -3.07
CA TRP A 154 -15.21 -2.25 -3.45
C TRP A 154 -15.48 -3.13 -2.24
N TYR A 155 -14.59 -3.14 -1.27
CA TYR A 155 -14.82 -3.84 0.00
C TYR A 155 -16.08 -3.32 0.71
N ASP A 156 -16.24 -2.00 0.82
CA ASP A 156 -17.37 -1.38 1.51
C ASP A 156 -18.70 -1.56 0.77
N SER A 157 -18.68 -1.57 -0.56
CA SER A 157 -19.87 -1.66 -1.41
C SER A 157 -20.33 -3.10 -1.65
N ASN A 158 -19.58 -4.09 -1.19
CA ASN A 158 -19.81 -5.46 -1.58
C ASN A 158 -20.88 -6.17 -0.75
N SER A 159 -21.56 -7.12 -1.39
CA SER A 159 -22.66 -7.89 -0.84
C SER A 159 -22.33 -9.39 -0.78
N SER A 160 -23.27 -10.20 -0.28
CA SER A 160 -23.19 -11.66 -0.26
C SER A 160 -23.07 -12.32 -1.65
N SER A 161 -23.30 -11.57 -2.74
CA SER A 161 -23.14 -12.04 -4.13
C SER A 161 -21.75 -11.79 -4.70
N TYR A 162 -20.80 -11.40 -3.88
CA TYR A 162 -19.42 -11.19 -4.30
C TYR A 162 -18.84 -12.42 -5.02
N ASN A 163 -18.24 -12.18 -6.20
CA ASN A 163 -17.47 -13.16 -6.95
C ASN A 163 -16.09 -12.59 -7.28
N TYR A 164 -15.05 -13.19 -6.75
CA TYR A 164 -13.68 -12.71 -6.90
C TYR A 164 -13.18 -12.64 -8.34
N ARG A 165 -13.77 -13.41 -9.28
CA ARG A 165 -13.45 -13.38 -10.71
C ARG A 165 -14.17 -12.24 -11.43
N TYR A 166 -15.34 -11.86 -10.97
CA TYR A 166 -16.12 -10.77 -11.57
C TYR A 166 -15.45 -9.40 -11.41
N TYR A 167 -14.67 -9.21 -10.35
CA TYR A 167 -13.96 -7.97 -10.07
C TYR A 167 -12.56 -7.89 -10.69
N MET A 168 -12.14 -8.92 -11.40
CA MET A 168 -10.89 -8.91 -12.14
C MET A 168 -10.99 -7.94 -13.33
N ASP A 169 -10.06 -7.03 -13.41
CA ASP A 169 -9.88 -6.15 -14.58
C ASP A 169 -8.74 -6.71 -15.44
N LEU A 170 -9.04 -7.11 -16.66
CA LEU A 170 -8.07 -7.67 -17.59
C LEU A 170 -7.14 -6.61 -18.18
N SER A 171 -7.44 -5.31 -17.97
CA SER A 171 -6.58 -4.22 -18.40
C SER A 171 -5.39 -4.07 -17.45
N GLU A 172 -4.19 -4.36 -17.89
CA GLU A 172 -2.94 -4.18 -17.13
C GLU A 172 -2.66 -2.71 -16.78
N ALA A 173 -3.32 -1.77 -17.44
CA ALA A 173 -3.12 -0.34 -17.21
C ALA A 173 -3.91 0.19 -16.00
N THR A 174 -4.87 -0.56 -15.48
CA THR A 174 -5.75 -0.11 -14.40
C THR A 174 -5.52 -0.88 -13.11
N GLU A 175 -5.63 -0.18 -11.99
CA GLU A 175 -5.60 -0.75 -10.66
C GLU A 175 -6.78 -1.70 -10.43
N GLN A 176 -6.53 -2.90 -9.90
CA GLN A 176 -7.55 -3.89 -9.59
C GLN A 176 -8.46 -3.44 -8.43
N LYS A 177 -9.56 -4.16 -8.24
CA LYS A 177 -10.53 -3.91 -7.17
C LYS A 177 -10.16 -4.58 -5.85
N GLY A 178 -9.04 -5.27 -5.79
CA GLY A 178 -8.52 -5.99 -4.64
C GLY A 178 -7.17 -6.64 -4.91
N LEU A 179 -6.80 -7.60 -4.09
CA LEU A 179 -5.54 -8.34 -4.17
C LEU A 179 -5.83 -9.85 -4.24
N ASP A 180 -4.96 -10.64 -4.88
CA ASP A 180 -4.91 -12.08 -4.66
C ASP A 180 -3.87 -12.45 -3.59
N CYS A 181 -3.64 -13.74 -3.37
CA CYS A 181 -2.74 -14.19 -2.31
C CYS A 181 -1.29 -13.72 -2.53
N SER A 182 -0.76 -13.88 -3.73
CA SER A 182 0.61 -13.49 -4.07
C SER A 182 0.75 -11.99 -4.32
N GLY A 183 -0.27 -11.36 -4.85
CA GLY A 183 -0.36 -9.90 -4.96
C GLY A 183 -0.34 -9.21 -3.61
N PHE A 184 -1.05 -9.76 -2.62
CA PHE A 184 -1.01 -9.27 -1.23
C PHE A 184 0.39 -9.36 -0.62
N VAL A 185 1.05 -10.52 -0.76
CA VAL A 185 2.41 -10.70 -0.22
C VAL A 185 3.41 -9.79 -0.94
N GLY A 186 3.38 -9.75 -2.27
CA GLY A 186 4.26 -8.89 -3.07
C GLY A 186 4.06 -7.40 -2.75
N TRP A 187 2.82 -6.95 -2.62
CA TRP A 187 2.49 -5.59 -2.19
C TRP A 187 3.01 -5.30 -0.77
N SER A 188 2.87 -6.25 0.17
CA SER A 188 3.37 -6.10 1.54
C SER A 188 4.89 -5.96 1.59
N VAL A 189 5.61 -6.75 0.79
CA VAL A 189 7.07 -6.63 0.62
C VAL A 189 7.42 -5.26 0.03
N TYR A 190 6.68 -4.80 -0.98
CA TYR A 190 6.88 -3.49 -1.58
C TYR A 190 6.77 -2.35 -0.56
N GLN A 191 5.84 -2.43 0.40
CA GLN A 191 5.65 -1.38 1.40
C GLN A 191 6.91 -1.05 2.19
N ILE A 192 7.76 -2.03 2.47
CA ILE A 192 9.00 -1.86 3.24
C ILE A 192 10.26 -1.74 2.37
N MET A 193 10.26 -2.35 1.18
CA MET A 193 11.43 -2.35 0.31
C MET A 193 11.57 -1.04 -0.47
N GLN A 194 10.48 -0.34 -0.74
CA GLN A 194 10.46 0.91 -1.49
C GLN A 194 10.03 2.09 -0.61
N SER A 195 10.75 3.21 -0.74
CA SER A 195 10.40 4.45 -0.03
C SER A 195 9.32 5.28 -0.74
N ARG A 196 9.08 5.02 -2.02
CA ARG A 196 8.10 5.74 -2.86
C ARG A 196 7.49 4.82 -3.91
N SER A 197 6.33 5.23 -4.44
CA SER A 197 5.65 4.51 -5.53
C SER A 197 6.48 4.48 -6.82
N GLY A 198 6.26 3.44 -7.66
CA GLY A 198 6.89 3.30 -8.96
C GLY A 198 8.25 2.60 -8.95
N GLY A 199 8.61 1.92 -7.86
CA GLY A 199 9.80 1.05 -7.79
C GLY A 199 9.56 -0.33 -8.41
N PRO A 200 10.51 -1.26 -8.36
CA PRO A 200 10.34 -2.60 -8.90
C PRO A 200 9.26 -3.39 -8.17
N MET A 201 8.56 -4.26 -8.88
CA MET A 201 7.59 -5.18 -8.29
C MET A 201 8.27 -6.27 -7.48
N TYR A 202 7.55 -6.75 -6.45
CA TYR A 202 7.94 -7.90 -5.62
C TYR A 202 6.89 -9.02 -5.70
N THR A 203 6.01 -8.97 -6.69
CA THR A 203 4.95 -9.94 -6.93
C THR A 203 5.38 -10.92 -8.00
N ASP A 204 5.06 -12.20 -7.79
CA ASP A 204 5.14 -13.30 -8.74
C ASP A 204 4.03 -14.31 -8.39
N VAL A 205 3.85 -15.36 -9.16
CA VAL A 205 2.94 -16.44 -8.78
C VAL A 205 3.40 -17.10 -7.47
N SER A 206 2.46 -17.60 -6.68
CA SER A 206 2.71 -18.03 -5.30
C SER A 206 3.89 -19.01 -5.16
N GLY A 207 4.02 -19.99 -6.06
CA GLY A 207 5.12 -20.97 -6.04
C GLY A 207 6.51 -20.40 -6.27
N ASN A 208 6.62 -19.22 -6.88
CA ASN A 208 7.90 -18.58 -7.24
C ASN A 208 8.42 -17.59 -6.19
N LEU A 209 7.60 -17.20 -5.22
CA LEU A 209 7.97 -16.10 -4.30
C LEU A 209 9.26 -16.35 -3.53
N GLY A 210 9.48 -17.58 -3.07
CA GLY A 210 10.72 -17.96 -2.40
C GLY A 210 11.96 -17.76 -3.27
N SER A 211 11.90 -18.19 -4.52
CA SER A 211 12.98 -18.05 -5.51
C SER A 211 13.17 -16.57 -5.88
N LEU A 212 12.08 -15.81 -6.06
CA LEU A 212 12.13 -14.40 -6.35
C LEU A 212 12.90 -13.61 -5.26
N TYR A 213 12.55 -13.85 -4.00
CA TYR A 213 13.15 -13.09 -2.89
C TYR A 213 14.56 -13.56 -2.54
N SER A 214 14.83 -14.87 -2.61
CA SER A 214 16.18 -15.41 -2.39
C SER A 214 17.13 -15.01 -3.53
N GLY A 215 16.67 -15.01 -4.78
CA GLY A 215 17.43 -14.53 -5.94
C GLY A 215 17.78 -13.04 -5.86
N LYS A 216 16.99 -12.25 -5.14
CA LYS A 216 17.30 -10.83 -4.82
C LYS A 216 18.22 -10.68 -3.60
N GLY A 217 18.73 -11.75 -3.02
CA GLY A 217 19.60 -11.71 -1.84
C GLY A 217 18.89 -11.27 -0.55
N MET A 218 17.56 -11.28 -0.51
CA MET A 218 16.78 -10.76 0.62
C MET A 218 16.69 -11.74 1.79
N GLY A 219 16.96 -13.02 1.55
CA GLY A 219 16.86 -14.09 2.54
C GLY A 219 17.11 -15.46 1.91
N THR A 220 16.63 -16.51 2.58
CA THR A 220 16.82 -17.89 2.18
C THR A 220 15.50 -18.67 2.20
N VAL A 221 15.41 -19.69 1.36
CA VAL A 221 14.30 -20.66 1.41
C VAL A 221 14.57 -21.70 2.50
N VAL A 222 13.56 -21.98 3.31
CA VAL A 222 13.56 -23.01 4.37
C VAL A 222 12.61 -24.10 3.94
N SER A 223 13.14 -25.31 3.76
CA SER A 223 12.37 -26.48 3.34
C SER A 223 11.57 -27.11 4.50
N GLN A 224 10.61 -27.97 4.17
CA GLN A 224 9.84 -28.72 5.17
C GLN A 224 10.73 -29.59 6.07
N SER A 225 11.79 -30.22 5.51
CA SER A 225 12.74 -31.00 6.29
C SER A 225 13.52 -30.15 7.31
N GLN A 226 13.94 -28.94 6.91
CA GLN A 226 14.61 -28.00 7.81
C GLN A 226 13.66 -27.48 8.91
N LEU A 227 12.38 -27.24 8.59
CA LEU A 227 11.39 -26.88 9.59
C LEU A 227 11.15 -28.02 10.59
N ALA A 228 11.00 -29.25 10.11
CA ALA A 228 10.84 -30.41 10.97
C ALA A 228 12.03 -30.59 11.91
N SER A 229 13.26 -30.47 11.39
CA SER A 229 14.51 -30.56 12.17
C SER A 229 14.61 -29.45 13.23
N SER A 230 14.02 -28.26 12.97
CA SER A 230 13.95 -27.14 13.91
C SER A 230 12.73 -27.18 14.83
N ASN A 231 12.03 -28.31 14.93
CA ASN A 231 10.79 -28.46 15.67
C ASN A 231 9.72 -27.45 15.24
N TRP A 232 9.58 -27.29 13.94
CA TRP A 232 8.59 -26.41 13.30
C TRP A 232 8.71 -24.94 13.71
N LYS A 233 9.94 -24.46 13.94
CA LYS A 233 10.16 -23.07 14.34
C LYS A 233 9.97 -22.13 13.15
N LEU A 234 8.93 -21.30 13.25
CA LEU A 234 8.63 -20.21 12.35
C LEU A 234 8.82 -18.87 13.04
N TYR A 235 9.22 -17.86 12.28
CA TYR A 235 9.50 -16.53 12.79
C TYR A 235 8.50 -15.52 12.23
N PRO A 236 8.18 -14.45 12.98
CA PRO A 236 7.37 -13.35 12.47
C PRO A 236 8.04 -12.72 11.25
N GLY A 237 7.26 -12.55 10.20
CA GLY A 237 7.72 -12.08 8.90
C GLY A 237 8.15 -13.18 7.93
N ASP A 238 8.30 -14.45 8.34
CA ASP A 238 8.49 -15.55 7.38
C ASP A 238 7.32 -15.57 6.38
N ILE A 239 7.61 -15.83 5.11
CA ILE A 239 6.61 -15.92 4.05
C ILE A 239 6.47 -17.38 3.64
N GLY A 240 5.31 -17.96 3.93
CA GLY A 240 4.97 -19.31 3.49
C GLY A 240 4.38 -19.31 2.10
N TYR A 241 4.65 -20.36 1.32
CA TYR A 241 4.16 -20.49 -0.04
C TYR A 241 4.14 -21.95 -0.54
N ASN A 242 3.21 -22.23 -1.42
CA ASN A 242 3.13 -23.43 -2.25
C ASN A 242 2.63 -23.06 -3.66
N SER A 243 2.36 -24.03 -4.50
CA SER A 243 1.91 -23.77 -5.87
C SER A 243 0.54 -23.06 -5.97
N GLY A 244 -0.29 -23.14 -4.95
CA GLY A 244 -1.66 -22.61 -4.97
C GLY A 244 -1.92 -21.43 -4.04
N HIS A 245 -1.02 -21.17 -3.06
CA HIS A 245 -1.28 -20.15 -2.04
C HIS A 245 0.01 -19.60 -1.40
N THR A 246 -0.10 -18.43 -0.79
CA THR A 246 0.98 -17.81 -0.01
C THR A 246 0.42 -16.99 1.15
N TRP A 247 1.24 -16.83 2.20
CA TRP A 247 0.87 -16.18 3.46
C TRP A 247 2.08 -15.57 4.17
N ILE A 248 1.85 -14.66 5.09
CA ILE A 248 2.86 -14.05 5.96
C ILE A 248 2.64 -14.56 7.39
N VAL A 249 3.69 -15.00 8.06
CA VAL A 249 3.67 -15.39 9.47
C VAL A 249 3.62 -14.12 10.33
N LEU A 250 2.56 -13.95 11.12
CA LEU A 250 2.49 -12.91 12.16
C LEU A 250 3.26 -13.32 13.41
N GLY A 251 3.13 -14.57 13.82
CA GLY A 251 3.83 -15.10 14.97
C GLY A 251 3.43 -16.52 15.31
N GLN A 252 4.27 -17.19 16.09
CA GLN A 252 4.05 -18.57 16.53
C GLN A 252 3.59 -18.60 18.01
N CYS A 253 2.64 -19.46 18.30
CA CYS A 253 2.11 -19.73 19.63
C CYS A 253 2.94 -20.81 20.35
N SER A 254 2.70 -20.99 21.66
CA SER A 254 3.42 -21.99 22.47
C SER A 254 3.08 -23.44 22.07
N ASP A 255 1.88 -23.67 21.56
CA ASP A 255 1.44 -24.96 21.00
C ASP A 255 1.96 -25.23 19.58
N LYS A 256 2.87 -24.37 19.07
CA LYS A 256 3.45 -24.39 17.72
C LYS A 256 2.49 -24.04 16.59
N SER A 257 1.22 -23.76 16.86
CA SER A 257 0.33 -23.16 15.87
C SER A 257 0.79 -21.76 15.50
N VAL A 258 0.37 -21.24 14.34
CA VAL A 258 0.89 -20.01 13.78
C VAL A 258 -0.25 -19.09 13.38
N VAL A 259 -0.18 -17.84 13.81
CA VAL A 259 -1.06 -16.80 13.30
C VAL A 259 -0.46 -16.27 12.00
N ILE A 260 -1.26 -16.23 10.97
CA ILE A 260 -0.87 -15.82 9.63
C ILE A 260 -1.74 -14.67 9.09
N LEU A 261 -1.19 -13.96 8.12
CA LEU A 261 -1.91 -13.05 7.23
C LEU A 261 -1.94 -13.63 5.84
N HIS A 262 -3.10 -13.67 5.23
CA HIS A 262 -3.25 -14.09 3.84
C HIS A 262 -4.43 -13.40 3.16
N CYS A 263 -4.50 -13.52 1.85
CA CYS A 263 -5.64 -13.08 1.06
C CYS A 263 -6.26 -14.29 0.37
N THR A 264 -7.53 -14.57 0.66
CA THR A 264 -8.23 -15.77 0.16
C THR A 264 -9.52 -15.44 -0.58
N PRO A 265 -9.94 -16.27 -1.56
CA PRO A 265 -11.27 -16.15 -2.14
C PRO A 265 -12.36 -16.11 -1.07
N ASN A 266 -13.39 -15.30 -1.30
CA ASN A 266 -14.53 -15.10 -0.44
C ASN A 266 -14.26 -14.41 0.91
N ALA A 267 -13.00 -14.11 1.24
CA ALA A 267 -12.65 -13.45 2.50
C ALA A 267 -11.86 -12.16 2.30
N GLY A 268 -10.98 -12.08 1.29
CA GLY A 268 -10.04 -10.98 1.16
C GLY A 268 -8.84 -11.13 2.09
N VAL A 269 -8.24 -10.01 2.49
CA VAL A 269 -7.09 -10.01 3.40
C VAL A 269 -7.57 -10.16 4.84
N GLN A 270 -7.05 -11.19 5.52
CA GLN A 270 -7.48 -11.56 6.87
C GLN A 270 -6.37 -12.12 7.73
N ILE A 271 -6.58 -12.09 9.04
CA ILE A 271 -5.80 -12.81 10.04
C ILE A 271 -6.41 -14.20 10.17
N SER A 272 -5.60 -15.24 10.08
CA SER A 272 -6.03 -16.63 10.27
C SER A 272 -5.11 -17.37 11.24
N GLY A 273 -5.63 -18.42 11.85
CA GLY A 273 -4.86 -19.31 12.70
C GLY A 273 -4.69 -20.68 12.05
N THR A 274 -3.52 -21.29 12.17
CA THR A 274 -3.29 -22.66 11.72
C THR A 274 -3.64 -23.67 12.82
N PRO A 275 -3.98 -24.93 12.49
CA PRO A 275 -3.84 -26.04 13.41
C PRO A 275 -2.39 -26.13 13.93
N THR A 276 -2.18 -26.94 14.97
CA THR A 276 -0.83 -27.30 15.43
C THR A 276 -0.10 -28.13 14.35
N PRO A 277 1.23 -28.28 14.39
CA PRO A 277 1.94 -29.17 13.45
C PRO A 277 1.44 -30.62 13.49
N SER A 278 0.88 -31.08 14.60
CA SER A 278 0.25 -32.40 14.72
C SER A 278 -1.17 -32.48 14.13
N GLY A 279 -1.73 -31.35 13.68
CA GLY A 279 -3.06 -31.30 13.07
C GLY A 279 -4.20 -31.02 14.04
N THR A 280 -3.91 -30.58 15.30
CA THR A 280 -4.96 -30.28 16.27
C THR A 280 -5.63 -28.95 15.94
N TYR A 281 -6.95 -28.97 15.69
CA TYR A 281 -7.81 -27.81 15.53
C TYR A 281 -8.20 -27.20 16.89
N GLY A 282 -8.69 -25.97 16.90
CA GLY A 282 -8.96 -25.25 18.14
C GLY A 282 -7.67 -24.77 18.82
N SER A 283 -6.61 -24.59 18.04
CA SER A 283 -5.29 -24.14 18.48
C SER A 283 -5.31 -22.72 19.07
N GLN A 284 -4.22 -22.35 19.73
CA GLN A 284 -4.04 -20.98 20.25
C GLN A 284 -4.07 -19.95 19.08
N ALA A 285 -3.50 -20.28 17.94
CA ALA A 285 -3.48 -19.38 16.78
C ALA A 285 -4.89 -19.13 16.21
N ILE A 286 -5.74 -20.16 16.13
CA ILE A 286 -7.13 -20.02 15.69
C ILE A 286 -7.90 -19.09 16.64
N LYS A 287 -7.80 -19.31 17.95
CA LYS A 287 -8.45 -18.44 18.97
C LYS A 287 -7.97 -16.99 18.92
N LEU A 288 -6.67 -16.77 18.68
CA LEU A 288 -6.13 -15.43 18.50
C LEU A 288 -6.68 -14.78 17.22
N ALA A 289 -6.71 -15.51 16.12
CA ALA A 289 -7.24 -15.01 14.84
C ALA A 289 -8.70 -14.57 15.01
N GLU A 290 -9.56 -15.39 15.62
CA GLU A 290 -10.94 -15.05 15.94
C GLU A 290 -11.03 -13.76 16.78
N THR A 291 -10.23 -13.67 17.85
CA THR A 291 -10.20 -12.51 18.73
C THR A 291 -9.86 -11.22 17.99
N TYR A 292 -8.87 -11.26 17.09
CA TYR A 292 -8.44 -10.05 16.38
C TYR A 292 -9.33 -9.75 15.18
N MET A 293 -9.87 -10.76 14.49
CA MET A 293 -10.82 -10.56 13.39
C MET A 293 -12.18 -10.03 13.87
N SER A 294 -12.60 -10.30 15.13
CA SER A 294 -13.82 -9.71 15.69
C SER A 294 -13.80 -8.17 15.73
N ARG A 295 -12.63 -7.54 15.61
CA ARG A 295 -12.48 -6.08 15.50
C ARG A 295 -12.87 -5.54 14.11
N TYR A 296 -13.13 -6.43 13.16
CA TYR A 296 -13.49 -6.10 11.78
C TYR A 296 -14.88 -6.69 11.43
N PRO A 297 -15.97 -6.14 11.98
CA PRO A 297 -17.29 -6.71 11.81
C PRO A 297 -17.76 -6.78 10.34
N GLY A 298 -17.22 -5.91 9.48
CA GLY A 298 -17.43 -5.98 8.03
C GLY A 298 -16.75 -7.17 7.35
N ALA A 299 -15.68 -7.70 7.94
CA ALA A 299 -14.98 -8.86 7.40
C ALA A 299 -15.74 -10.18 7.65
N SER A 300 -16.64 -10.23 8.63
CA SER A 300 -17.46 -11.42 8.91
C SER A 300 -18.37 -11.83 7.76
N LYS A 301 -18.67 -10.94 6.82
CA LYS A 301 -19.41 -11.25 5.60
C LYS A 301 -18.64 -12.17 4.65
N TYR A 302 -17.32 -12.16 4.72
CA TYR A 302 -16.39 -12.83 3.80
C TYR A 302 -15.60 -13.91 4.53
N ASP A 303 -16.17 -14.36 5.55
CA ASP A 303 -15.73 -15.13 6.66
C ASP A 303 -14.67 -16.20 6.41
N TYR A 304 -13.46 -16.00 6.97
CA TYR A 304 -12.60 -17.06 7.50
C TYR A 304 -11.46 -16.44 8.29
N HIS A 305 -11.60 -16.40 9.59
CA HIS A 305 -10.54 -16.00 10.51
C HIS A 305 -9.76 -17.21 11.03
N GLU A 306 -10.08 -18.41 10.55
CA GLU A 306 -9.32 -19.64 10.78
C GLU A 306 -8.86 -20.26 9.47
N SER A 307 -7.81 -21.08 9.50
CA SER A 307 -7.33 -21.84 8.36
C SER A 307 -7.76 -23.29 8.46
N SER A 308 -8.45 -23.78 7.43
CA SER A 308 -8.79 -25.20 7.29
C SER A 308 -7.61 -26.08 6.88
N GLY A 309 -6.49 -25.49 6.42
CA GLY A 309 -5.30 -26.17 5.98
C GLY A 309 -4.17 -26.16 7.00
N ASN A 310 -3.33 -27.17 6.98
CA ASN A 310 -2.11 -27.18 7.78
C ASN A 310 -0.98 -26.49 7.00
N TYR A 311 -1.00 -25.18 6.95
CA TYR A 311 0.01 -24.38 6.24
C TYR A 311 1.42 -24.58 6.80
N ILE A 312 1.58 -25.02 8.03
CA ILE A 312 2.91 -25.30 8.61
C ILE A 312 3.58 -26.44 7.84
N ARG A 313 2.82 -27.47 7.46
CA ARG A 313 3.33 -28.68 6.77
C ARG A 313 3.14 -28.68 5.26
N ASN A 314 2.43 -27.71 4.70
CA ASN A 314 2.04 -27.70 3.29
C ASN A 314 2.64 -26.51 2.56
N GLY A 315 3.96 -26.51 2.38
CA GLY A 315 4.66 -25.47 1.65
C GLY A 315 6.12 -25.30 2.10
N ALA A 316 6.84 -24.45 1.41
CA ALA A 316 8.14 -23.95 1.83
C ALA A 316 7.99 -22.57 2.47
N TYR A 317 9.06 -22.08 3.07
CA TYR A 317 9.07 -20.76 3.67
C TYR A 317 10.26 -19.97 3.18
N PHE A 318 10.06 -18.69 2.87
CA PHE A 318 11.13 -17.74 2.71
C PHE A 318 11.38 -17.04 4.06
N ARG A 319 12.64 -17.02 4.48
CA ARG A 319 13.09 -16.40 5.72
C ARG A 319 14.06 -15.26 5.42
N TRP A 320 13.78 -14.09 5.98
CA TRP A 320 14.54 -12.88 5.76
C TRP A 320 15.95 -12.93 6.38
N ASN A 321 16.95 -12.41 5.66
CA ASN A 321 18.22 -12.01 6.27
C ASN A 321 18.02 -10.86 7.24
N ARG A 322 18.69 -10.84 8.37
CA ARG A 322 18.58 -9.75 9.36
C ARG A 322 19.17 -8.43 8.86
N SER A 323 20.05 -8.45 7.88
CA SER A 323 20.52 -7.26 7.15
C SER A 323 19.45 -6.65 6.23
N THR A 324 18.49 -7.45 5.76
CA THR A 324 17.37 -7.00 4.92
C THR A 324 16.17 -6.58 5.77
N LEU A 325 15.81 -7.39 6.76
CA LEU A 325 14.69 -7.15 7.66
C LEU A 325 15.17 -7.29 9.11
N SER A 326 15.48 -6.17 9.75
CA SER A 326 16.02 -6.12 11.11
C SER A 326 14.94 -6.31 12.18
N ASP A 327 15.35 -6.59 13.42
CA ASP A 327 14.43 -6.82 14.55
C ASP A 327 14.78 -5.98 15.79
N PRO A 328 14.78 -4.67 15.73
CA PRO A 328 15.05 -3.81 16.89
C PRO A 328 13.97 -3.91 17.98
N ASN A 329 12.80 -4.46 17.65
CA ASN A 329 11.68 -4.61 18.58
C ASN A 329 11.63 -5.98 19.28
N GLY A 330 12.57 -6.88 18.96
CA GLY A 330 12.68 -8.19 19.57
C GLY A 330 11.54 -9.16 19.22
N TYR A 331 10.91 -9.00 18.06
CA TYR A 331 9.79 -9.82 17.62
C TYR A 331 10.12 -11.31 17.47
N LEU A 332 11.38 -11.63 17.16
CA LEU A 332 11.85 -13.02 17.05
C LEU A 332 11.71 -13.83 18.36
N ASN A 333 11.65 -13.13 19.49
CA ASN A 333 11.54 -13.71 20.81
C ASN A 333 10.13 -13.55 21.43
N LYS A 334 9.19 -12.93 20.69
CA LYS A 334 7.81 -12.73 21.14
C LYS A 334 6.91 -13.86 20.63
N THR A 335 5.89 -14.20 21.43
CA THR A 335 4.79 -15.06 21.01
C THR A 335 3.84 -14.30 20.08
N ALA A 336 3.00 -15.02 19.31
CA ALA A 336 1.99 -14.41 18.46
C ALA A 336 1.09 -13.42 19.23
N ASN A 337 0.67 -13.76 20.44
CA ASN A 337 -0.16 -12.88 21.29
C ASN A 337 0.56 -11.57 21.64
N GLN A 338 1.84 -11.63 22.00
CA GLN A 338 2.63 -10.44 22.31
C GLN A 338 2.84 -9.53 21.09
N ILE A 339 3.02 -10.14 19.91
CA ILE A 339 3.18 -9.42 18.64
C ILE A 339 1.87 -8.71 18.27
N LEU A 340 0.75 -9.44 18.34
CA LEU A 340 -0.57 -8.87 18.03
C LEU A 340 -0.93 -7.75 19.00
N ALA A 341 -0.65 -7.91 20.29
CA ALA A 341 -0.90 -6.87 21.29
C ALA A 341 -0.05 -5.59 21.05
N ASP A 342 1.13 -5.72 20.43
CA ASP A 342 2.00 -4.58 20.10
C ASP A 342 1.65 -3.92 18.74
N LEU A 343 0.90 -4.63 17.86
CA LEU A 343 0.48 -4.15 16.55
C LEU A 343 -0.92 -3.51 16.54
N PHE A 344 -1.78 -3.82 17.53
CA PHE A 344 -3.18 -3.39 17.66
C PHE A 344 -3.44 -2.54 18.89
#